data_83503700a33d6045ba3c142809728395
#
_entry.id   83503700a33d6045ba3c142809728395
#
_cell.length_a   1.000
_cell.length_b   1.000
_cell.length_c   1.000
_cell.angle_alpha   90.00
_cell.angle_beta   90.00
_cell.angle_gamma   90.00
#
_symmetry.space_group_name_H-M   'P 1'
#
loop_
_entity.id
_entity.type
_entity.pdbx_description
1 polymer ?
#
loop_
_entity_poly.entity_id
_entity_poly.type
_entity_poly.pdbx_seq_one_letter_code
_entity_poly.pdbx_strand_id
1 'polypeptide(L)'
;GDDIAAVAEAVNLTTAYVESVASFYDRLYLRPTGTRVVSVCVTLSCMLRGSDELMAALCEAEGLGPHGGTAEDGAVTIQEAQCLGYCDRAPCVQVDAEETRGPLSPDDAASLLEELRAAPRPERLWR
;
A
#
# COMPACT_ATOMS: atom_id res chain seq x y z
N GLY A 1 5.07 4.99 17.24
CA GLY A 1 5.47 5.33 18.58
C GLY A 1 4.78 6.57 19.15
N ASP A 2 5.29 7.74 18.89
CA ASP A 2 4.81 9.00 19.51
C ASP A 2 3.37 9.35 19.12
N ASP A 3 2.97 9.05 17.89
CA ASP A 3 1.60 9.29 17.41
C ASP A 3 0.57 8.40 18.13
N ILE A 4 0.91 7.16 18.41
CA ILE A 4 0.05 6.25 19.18
C ILE A 4 -0.14 6.76 20.60
N ALA A 5 0.92 7.25 21.23
CA ALA A 5 0.84 7.82 22.58
C ALA A 5 -0.03 9.09 22.60
N ALA A 6 0.12 9.97 21.64
CA ALA A 6 -0.70 11.19 21.53
C ALA A 6 -2.18 10.89 21.31
N VAL A 7 -2.49 9.92 20.45
CA VAL A 7 -3.89 9.47 20.24
C VAL A 7 -4.44 8.84 21.51
N ALA A 8 -3.68 7.96 22.17
CA ALA A 8 -4.10 7.30 23.41
C ALA A 8 -4.46 8.31 24.51
N GLU A 9 -3.65 9.34 24.68
CA GLU A 9 -3.92 10.44 25.60
C GLU A 9 -5.20 11.20 25.23
N ALA A 10 -5.34 11.57 23.94
CA ALA A 10 -6.49 12.32 23.44
C ALA A 10 -7.83 11.59 23.62
N VAL A 11 -7.84 10.26 23.49
CA VAL A 11 -9.04 9.44 23.64
C VAL A 11 -9.18 8.79 25.02
N ASN A 12 -8.26 9.05 25.95
CA ASN A 12 -8.21 8.49 27.30
C ASN A 12 -8.21 6.96 27.33
N LEU A 13 -7.40 6.35 26.49
CA LEU A 13 -7.18 4.90 26.39
C LEU A 13 -5.70 4.57 26.57
N THR A 14 -5.41 3.28 26.78
CA THR A 14 -4.01 2.83 26.86
C THR A 14 -3.36 2.77 25.46
N THR A 15 -2.07 2.99 25.39
CA THR A 15 -1.30 2.86 24.13
C THR A 15 -1.44 1.46 23.51
N ALA A 16 -1.45 0.40 24.34
CA ALA A 16 -1.64 -0.97 23.88
C ALA A 16 -3.01 -1.18 23.22
N TYR A 17 -4.07 -0.57 23.76
CA TYR A 17 -5.40 -0.65 23.17
C TYR A 17 -5.44 0.08 21.82
N VAL A 18 -4.92 1.30 21.75
CA VAL A 18 -4.89 2.08 20.51
C VAL A 18 -4.06 1.37 19.44
N GLU A 19 -2.90 0.83 19.80
CA GLU A 19 -2.06 0.07 18.88
C GLU A 19 -2.76 -1.20 18.36
N SER A 20 -3.44 -1.94 19.24
CA SER A 20 -4.18 -3.15 18.86
C SER A 20 -5.30 -2.85 17.86
N VAL A 21 -6.04 -1.76 18.07
CA VAL A 21 -7.08 -1.32 17.13
C VAL A 21 -6.46 -0.85 15.81
N ALA A 22 -5.43 -0.02 15.86
CA ALA A 22 -4.76 0.50 14.67
C ALA A 22 -4.15 -0.61 13.82
N SER A 23 -3.59 -1.65 14.44
CA SER A 23 -2.98 -2.79 13.74
C SER A 23 -3.97 -3.65 12.96
N PHE A 24 -5.26 -3.60 13.31
CA PHE A 24 -6.33 -4.31 12.59
C PHE A 24 -6.64 -3.66 11.23
N TYR A 25 -6.46 -2.37 11.10
CA TYR A 25 -6.80 -1.61 9.90
C TYR A 25 -5.58 -1.40 9.01
N ASP A 26 -5.56 -2.01 7.86
CA ASP A 26 -4.46 -1.96 6.88
C ASP A 26 -4.18 -0.58 6.27
N ARG A 27 -5.08 0.38 6.48
CA ARG A 27 -4.90 1.78 6.08
C ARG A 27 -4.30 2.68 7.16
N LEU A 28 -4.14 2.14 8.36
CA LEU A 28 -3.46 2.81 9.46
C LEU A 28 -2.03 2.26 9.57
N TYR A 29 -1.07 3.07 9.16
CA TYR A 29 0.31 2.65 9.13
C TYR A 29 0.97 2.87 10.48
N LEU A 30 1.45 1.80 11.10
CA LEU A 30 2.20 1.84 12.37
C LEU A 30 3.70 2.09 12.16
N ARG A 31 4.14 2.15 10.90
CA ARG A 31 5.53 2.42 10.49
C ARG A 31 5.54 3.50 9.42
N PRO A 32 6.62 4.26 9.31
CA PRO A 32 6.77 5.22 8.22
C PRO A 32 6.59 4.53 6.86
N THR A 33 5.83 5.16 5.98
CA THR A 33 5.65 4.75 4.59
C THR A 33 6.35 5.72 3.66
N GLY A 34 6.53 5.29 2.40
CA GLY A 34 6.97 6.18 1.34
C GLY A 34 5.92 7.27 1.03
N THR A 35 6.32 8.21 0.20
CA THR A 35 5.44 9.29 -0.27
C THR A 35 4.22 8.75 -1.01
N ARG A 36 4.41 7.69 -1.79
CA ARG A 36 3.35 6.97 -2.48
C ARG A 36 3.23 5.55 -1.94
N VAL A 37 2.02 5.04 -1.84
CA VAL A 37 1.75 3.68 -1.38
C VAL A 37 0.99 2.90 -2.44
N VAL A 38 1.54 1.76 -2.85
CA VAL A 38 0.92 0.84 -3.80
C VAL A 38 0.53 -0.44 -3.04
N SER A 39 -0.76 -0.68 -2.95
CA SER A 39 -1.32 -1.88 -2.31
C SER A 39 -1.77 -2.86 -3.40
N VAL A 40 -1.13 -4.01 -3.48
CA VAL A 40 -1.40 -5.04 -4.48
C VAL A 40 -2.35 -6.08 -3.90
N CYS A 41 -3.51 -6.27 -4.53
CA CYS A 41 -4.45 -7.31 -4.12
C CYS A 41 -3.84 -8.70 -4.35
N VAL A 42 -3.76 -9.50 -3.30
CA VAL A 42 -3.22 -10.87 -3.34
C VAL A 42 -4.26 -11.95 -3.06
N THR A 43 -5.55 -11.58 -3.05
CA THR A 43 -6.63 -12.53 -2.83
C THR A 43 -7.01 -13.28 -4.10
N LEU A 44 -7.86 -14.28 -3.95
CA LEU A 44 -8.06 -15.37 -4.89
C LEU A 44 -8.18 -14.95 -6.37
N SER A 45 -9.07 -14.03 -6.71
CA SER A 45 -9.30 -13.65 -8.12
C SER A 45 -8.07 -12.98 -8.74
N CYS A 46 -7.41 -12.12 -7.98
CA CYS A 46 -6.18 -11.45 -8.42
C CYS A 46 -5.01 -12.44 -8.50
N MET A 47 -4.89 -13.34 -7.52
CA MET A 47 -3.87 -14.39 -7.52
C MET A 47 -4.00 -15.30 -8.76
N LEU A 48 -5.21 -15.74 -9.10
CA LEU A 48 -5.48 -16.56 -10.29
C LEU A 48 -5.21 -15.81 -11.62
N ARG A 49 -5.17 -14.49 -11.58
CA ARG A 49 -4.91 -13.63 -12.72
C ARG A 49 -3.49 -13.08 -12.78
N GLY A 50 -2.60 -13.53 -11.92
CA GLY A 50 -1.18 -13.18 -11.94
C GLY A 50 -0.78 -12.03 -11.02
N SER A 51 -1.47 -11.83 -9.89
CA SER A 51 -1.07 -10.79 -8.93
C SER A 51 0.28 -11.06 -8.28
N ASP A 52 0.66 -12.33 -8.14
CA ASP A 52 1.96 -12.69 -7.55
C ASP A 52 3.11 -12.24 -8.46
N GLU A 53 2.96 -12.43 -9.78
CA GLU A 53 3.92 -11.96 -10.77
C GLU A 53 3.97 -10.43 -10.85
N LEU A 54 2.81 -9.76 -10.73
CA LEU A 54 2.74 -8.30 -10.66
C LEU A 54 3.43 -7.77 -9.40
N MET A 55 3.18 -8.39 -8.25
CA MET A 55 3.82 -8.05 -6.98
C MET A 55 5.34 -8.22 -7.07
N ALA A 56 5.79 -9.34 -7.63
CA ALA A 56 7.21 -9.61 -7.84
C ALA A 56 7.86 -8.57 -8.74
N ALA A 57 7.22 -8.19 -9.85
CA ALA A 57 7.74 -7.19 -10.78
C ALA A 57 7.85 -5.80 -10.14
N LEU A 58 6.85 -5.40 -9.36
CA LEU A 58 6.87 -4.13 -8.62
C LEU A 58 7.99 -4.11 -7.56
N CYS A 59 8.10 -5.18 -6.79
CA CYS A 59 9.14 -5.30 -5.76
C CYS A 59 10.55 -5.32 -6.36
N GLU A 60 10.75 -6.06 -7.43
CA GLU A 60 12.04 -6.14 -8.13
C GLU A 60 12.47 -4.78 -8.69
N ALA A 61 11.55 -4.03 -9.29
CA ALA A 61 11.81 -2.70 -9.83
C ALA A 61 12.25 -1.70 -8.76
N GLU A 62 11.81 -1.88 -7.51
CA GLU A 62 12.17 -1.03 -6.36
C GLU A 62 13.27 -1.63 -5.46
N GLY A 63 13.82 -2.78 -5.83
CA GLY A 63 14.85 -3.46 -5.04
C GLY A 63 14.35 -4.00 -3.70
N LEU A 64 13.08 -4.41 -3.63
CA LEU A 64 12.41 -4.89 -2.42
C LEU A 64 12.32 -6.41 -2.40
N GLY A 65 12.11 -6.95 -1.20
CA GLY A 65 11.81 -8.37 -0.99
C GLY A 65 10.40 -8.75 -1.50
N PRO A 66 10.08 -10.06 -1.53
CA PRO A 66 8.87 -10.57 -2.18
C PRO A 66 7.55 -10.12 -1.53
N HIS A 67 7.59 -9.67 -0.30
CA HIS A 67 6.41 -9.19 0.44
C HIS A 67 6.29 -7.66 0.48
N GLY A 68 7.07 -6.97 -0.35
CA GLY A 68 7.06 -5.53 -0.41
C GLY A 68 7.98 -4.86 0.61
N GLY A 69 7.71 -3.61 0.86
CA GLY A 69 8.48 -2.73 1.72
C GLY A 69 8.51 -1.32 1.20
N THR A 70 9.33 -0.48 1.80
CA THR A 70 9.55 0.89 1.35
C THR A 70 10.87 1.00 0.61
N ALA A 71 10.86 1.62 -0.56
CA ALA A 71 12.06 1.88 -1.35
C ALA A 71 13.09 2.70 -0.54
N GLU A 72 14.37 2.48 -0.79
CA GLU A 72 15.46 3.10 -0.02
C GLU A 72 15.39 4.63 -0.01
N ASP A 73 14.98 5.23 -1.11
CA ASP A 73 14.79 6.68 -1.24
C ASP A 73 13.50 7.22 -0.59
N GLY A 74 12.66 6.35 -0.03
CA GLY A 74 11.40 6.73 0.60
C GLY A 74 10.31 7.20 -0.36
N ALA A 75 10.46 7.00 -1.66
CA ALA A 75 9.49 7.48 -2.64
C ALA A 75 8.24 6.62 -2.70
N VAL A 76 8.39 5.29 -2.63
CA VAL A 76 7.29 4.33 -2.81
C VAL A 76 7.34 3.25 -1.75
N THR A 77 6.18 2.92 -1.21
CA THR A 77 5.93 1.69 -0.43
C THR A 77 5.06 0.76 -1.24
N ILE A 78 5.47 -0.50 -1.37
CA ILE A 78 4.69 -1.58 -1.98
C ILE A 78 4.27 -2.53 -0.86
N GLN A 79 3.00 -2.88 -0.80
CA GLN A 79 2.46 -3.78 0.21
C GLN A 79 1.40 -4.70 -0.38
N GLU A 80 1.20 -5.84 0.28
CA GLU A 80 0.08 -6.73 -0.01
C GLU A 80 -1.22 -6.15 0.55
N ALA A 81 -2.32 -6.38 -0.16
CA ALA A 81 -3.66 -6.02 0.29
C ALA A 81 -4.63 -7.19 0.13
N GLN A 82 -5.63 -7.20 0.97
CA GLN A 82 -6.79 -8.08 0.80
C GLN A 82 -7.67 -7.57 -0.37
N CYS A 83 -8.81 -8.21 -0.60
CA CYS A 83 -9.68 -7.87 -1.72
C CYS A 83 -10.04 -6.37 -1.72
N LEU A 84 -9.75 -5.72 -2.85
CA LEU A 84 -10.04 -4.30 -3.07
C LEU A 84 -11.43 -4.06 -3.69
N GLY A 85 -12.21 -5.14 -3.91
CA GLY A 85 -13.52 -5.04 -4.54
C GLY A 85 -13.48 -4.74 -6.05
N TYR A 86 -12.37 -5.02 -6.71
CA TYR A 86 -12.12 -4.74 -8.14
C TYR A 86 -11.83 -6.02 -8.92
N CYS A 87 -12.53 -7.11 -8.53
CA CYS A 87 -12.25 -8.47 -9.00
C CYS A 87 -12.52 -8.69 -10.49
N ASP A 88 -13.42 -7.92 -11.08
CA ASP A 88 -13.71 -7.90 -12.53
C ASP A 88 -12.54 -7.34 -13.36
N ARG A 89 -11.64 -6.62 -12.73
CA ARG A 89 -10.42 -6.05 -13.32
C ARG A 89 -9.14 -6.55 -12.65
N ALA A 90 -9.13 -7.80 -12.29
CA ALA A 90 -7.97 -8.47 -11.71
C ALA A 90 -6.88 -8.73 -12.76
N PRO A 91 -5.59 -8.65 -12.39
CA PRO A 91 -5.07 -8.22 -11.10
C PRO A 91 -5.11 -6.71 -10.92
N CYS A 92 -5.35 -6.25 -9.71
CA CYS A 92 -5.51 -4.84 -9.42
C CYS A 92 -4.63 -4.36 -8.26
N VAL A 93 -4.37 -3.05 -8.27
CA VAL A 93 -3.66 -2.35 -7.20
C VAL A 93 -4.48 -1.14 -6.75
N GLN A 94 -4.25 -0.70 -5.54
CA GLN A 94 -4.77 0.56 -5.04
C GLN A 94 -3.60 1.51 -4.73
N VAL A 95 -3.67 2.71 -5.28
CA VAL A 95 -2.66 3.75 -5.09
C VAL A 95 -3.15 4.72 -4.04
N ASP A 96 -2.34 4.95 -3.02
CA ASP A 96 -2.57 5.91 -1.91
C ASP A 96 -3.90 5.72 -1.17
N ALA A 97 -4.47 4.52 -1.21
CA ALA A 97 -5.80 4.19 -0.67
C ALA A 97 -6.96 4.97 -1.31
N GLU A 98 -6.76 5.53 -2.49
CA GLU A 98 -7.73 6.39 -3.19
C GLU A 98 -8.10 5.83 -4.56
N GLU A 99 -7.14 5.51 -5.40
CA GLU A 99 -7.35 5.09 -6.77
C GLU A 99 -7.08 3.59 -6.95
N THR A 100 -8.06 2.85 -7.45
CA THR A 100 -7.88 1.44 -7.80
C THR A 100 -7.69 1.32 -9.31
N ARG A 101 -6.64 0.61 -9.73
CA ARG A 101 -6.27 0.39 -11.12
C ARG A 101 -6.19 -1.09 -11.43
N GLY A 102 -6.69 -1.47 -12.59
CA GLY A 102 -6.64 -2.84 -13.14
C GLY A 102 -7.36 -2.94 -14.48
N PRO A 103 -7.17 -4.04 -15.22
CA PRO A 103 -6.15 -5.05 -14.96
C PRO A 103 -4.74 -4.55 -15.26
N LEU A 104 -3.77 -5.02 -14.49
CA LEU A 104 -2.35 -4.71 -14.67
C LEU A 104 -1.56 -5.99 -14.91
N SER A 105 -0.58 -5.92 -15.82
CA SER A 105 0.38 -7.01 -16.04
C SER A 105 1.72 -6.68 -15.39
N PRO A 106 2.62 -7.67 -15.23
CA PRO A 106 4.00 -7.40 -14.78
C PRO A 106 4.74 -6.37 -15.63
N ASP A 107 4.42 -6.28 -16.93
CA ASP A 107 5.01 -5.31 -17.85
C ASP A 107 4.60 -3.86 -17.53
N ASP A 108 3.46 -3.65 -16.87
CA ASP A 108 2.98 -2.34 -16.47
C ASP A 108 3.68 -1.82 -15.21
N ALA A 109 4.41 -2.66 -14.48
CA ALA A 109 5.01 -2.32 -13.19
C ALA A 109 5.96 -1.12 -13.28
N ALA A 110 6.88 -1.15 -14.24
CA ALA A 110 7.87 -0.08 -14.41
C ALA A 110 7.22 1.26 -14.76
N SER A 111 6.25 1.28 -15.68
CA SER A 111 5.54 2.50 -16.07
C SER A 111 4.67 3.06 -14.96
N LEU A 112 4.02 2.21 -14.17
CA LEU A 112 3.26 2.62 -12.99
C LEU A 112 4.15 3.32 -11.96
N LEU A 113 5.28 2.71 -11.63
CA LEU A 113 6.23 3.27 -10.66
C LEU A 113 6.85 4.58 -11.14
N GLU A 114 7.18 4.68 -12.42
CA GLU A 114 7.70 5.91 -13.03
C GLU A 114 6.65 7.04 -12.95
N GLU A 115 5.39 6.77 -13.29
CA GLU A 115 4.29 7.71 -13.16
C GLU A 115 4.13 8.20 -11.72
N LEU A 116 4.14 7.29 -10.75
CA LEU A 116 3.97 7.63 -9.33
C LEU A 116 5.13 8.45 -8.77
N ARG A 117 6.34 8.21 -9.24
CA ARG A 117 7.52 9.00 -8.86
C ARG A 117 7.51 10.40 -9.46
N ALA A 118 7.01 10.56 -10.68
CA ALA A 118 6.95 11.83 -11.39
C ALA A 118 5.82 12.73 -10.88
N ALA A 119 4.69 12.16 -10.44
CA ALA A 119 3.54 12.90 -9.96
C ALA A 119 3.58 13.06 -8.43
N PRO A 120 3.50 14.29 -7.90
CA PRO A 120 3.37 14.49 -6.46
C PRO A 120 2.03 13.91 -5.98
N ARG A 121 2.02 13.41 -4.74
CA ARG A 121 0.79 12.95 -4.12
C ARG A 121 -0.21 14.10 -4.04
N PRO A 122 -1.47 13.90 -4.46
CA PRO A 122 -2.50 14.91 -4.31
C PRO A 122 -2.62 15.36 -2.84
N GLU A 123 -2.77 16.65 -2.64
CA GLU A 123 -2.97 17.19 -1.29
C GLU A 123 -4.32 16.71 -0.76
N ARG A 124 -4.30 16.00 0.37
CA ARG A 124 -5.55 15.51 0.96
C ARG A 124 -6.32 16.67 1.59
N LEU A 125 -7.62 16.72 1.36
CA LEU A 125 -8.53 17.70 1.95
C LEU A 125 -8.72 17.52 3.47
N TRP A 126 -8.32 16.36 4.02
CA TRP A 126 -8.33 16.08 5.46
C TRP A 126 -6.92 15.69 5.92
N ARG A 127 -6.49 16.36 6.89
CA ARG A 127 -5.28 16.04 7.64
C ARG A 127 -5.65 15.66 9.08
#